data_57a6e165bea1218fdc75a6c0674e3813
#
_entry.id   57a6e165bea1218fdc75a6c0674e3813
#
_cell.length_a   1.000
_cell.length_b   1.000
_cell.length_c   1.000
_cell.angle_alpha   90.00
_cell.angle_beta   90.00
_cell.angle_gamma   90.00
#
_symmetry.space_group_name_H-M   'P 1'
#
loop_
_entity.id
_entity.type
_entity.pdbx_description
1 polymer ?
#
loop_
_entity_poly.entity_id
_entity_poly.type
_entity_poly.pdbx_seq_one_letter_code
_entity_poly.pdbx_strand_id
1 'polypeptide(L)' 'MSIDWESAAWRKSVHSDTGECVSVAIVGDTIGVRDDKAASGPILEFTTGEWSAFLAGVTDGEFTVGRLRSTS' A
#
# COMPACT_ATOMS: atom_id res chain seq x y z
N MET A 1 -11.64 -16.59 7.12
CA MET A 1 -10.60 -17.28 6.32
C MET A 1 -9.39 -16.40 6.18
N SER A 2 -8.23 -16.98 6.34
CA SER A 2 -7.02 -16.19 6.16
C SER A 2 -6.62 -16.18 4.68
N ILE A 3 -6.06 -15.06 4.26
CA ILE A 3 -5.62 -14.86 2.90
C ILE A 3 -4.19 -15.36 2.77
N ASP A 4 -3.91 -16.08 1.70
CA ASP A 4 -2.56 -16.57 1.43
C ASP A 4 -1.73 -15.48 0.75
N TRP A 5 -1.19 -14.59 1.56
CA TRP A 5 -0.37 -13.49 1.03
C TRP A 5 0.96 -13.96 0.48
N GLU A 6 1.41 -15.16 0.88
CA GLU A 6 2.70 -15.66 0.38
C GLU A 6 2.68 -15.99 -1.09
N SER A 7 1.52 -16.42 -1.62
CA SER A 7 1.42 -16.70 -3.05
C SER A 7 0.88 -15.52 -3.84
N ALA A 8 0.66 -14.37 -3.22
CA ALA A 8 0.15 -13.19 -3.92
C ALA A 8 1.22 -12.61 -4.85
N ALA A 9 0.76 -11.97 -5.91
CA ALA A 9 1.64 -11.29 -6.85
C ALA A 9 1.91 -9.88 -6.35
N TRP A 10 2.92 -9.72 -5.55
CA TRP A 10 3.29 -8.42 -4.98
C TRP A 10 3.95 -7.52 -6.03
N ARG A 11 3.56 -6.26 -6.03
CA ARG A 11 4.10 -5.26 -6.96
C ARG A 11 4.72 -4.12 -6.19
N LYS A 12 5.85 -3.65 -6.67
CA LYS A 12 6.51 -2.46 -6.15
C LYS A 12 6.38 -1.33 -7.16
N SER A 13 6.40 -0.10 -6.67
CA SER A 13 6.42 1.05 -7.58
C SER A 13 7.74 1.08 -8.36
N VAL A 14 7.68 1.50 -9.62
CA VAL A 14 8.89 1.72 -10.42
C VAL A 14 9.69 2.91 -9.89
N HIS A 15 9.12 3.68 -8.98
CA HIS A 15 9.80 4.83 -8.36
C HIS A 15 10.61 4.44 -7.13
N SER A 16 10.63 3.13 -6.77
CA SER A 16 11.37 2.64 -5.60
C SER A 16 12.81 2.36 -5.97
N ASP A 17 13.58 3.40 -6.24
CA ASP A 17 14.96 3.25 -6.71
C ASP A 17 15.99 3.38 -5.59
N THR A 18 15.56 3.63 -4.36
CA THR A 18 16.47 3.81 -3.22
C THR A 18 16.44 2.64 -2.25
N GLY A 19 15.70 1.58 -2.59
CA GLY A 19 15.50 0.45 -1.69
C GLY A 19 14.42 0.66 -0.65
N GLU A 20 13.76 1.81 -0.67
CA GLU A 20 12.64 2.10 0.23
C GLU A 20 11.35 1.72 -0.49
N CYS A 21 10.93 0.48 -0.28
CA CYS A 21 9.89 -0.12 -1.10
C CYS A 21 8.64 -0.43 -0.30
N VAL A 22 7.50 -0.06 -0.87
CA VAL A 22 6.20 -0.51 -0.41
C VAL A 22 5.67 -1.47 -1.46
N SER A 23 5.20 -2.62 -1.04
CA SER A 23 4.64 -3.63 -1.95
C SER A 23 3.14 -3.72 -1.76
N VAL A 24 2.44 -3.91 -2.88
CA VAL A 24 0.98 -3.98 -2.90
C VAL A 24 0.55 -5.20 -3.71
N ALA A 25 -0.45 -5.90 -3.24
CA ALA A 25 -1.01 -7.05 -3.95
C ALA A 25 -2.52 -7.07 -3.75
N ILE A 26 -3.20 -7.80 -4.63
CA ILE A 26 -4.62 -8.06 -4.46
C ILE A 26 -4.85 -9.57 -4.47
N VAL A 27 -5.66 -10.04 -3.51
CA VAL A 27 -6.11 -11.42 -3.49
C VAL A 27 -7.63 -11.36 -3.33
N GLY A 28 -8.35 -11.87 -4.33
CA GLY A 28 -9.80 -11.70 -4.38
C GLY A 28 -10.14 -10.21 -4.42
N ASP A 29 -10.88 -9.75 -3.43
CA ASP A 29 -11.26 -8.34 -3.32
C ASP A 29 -10.54 -7.62 -2.19
N THR A 30 -9.44 -8.18 -1.69
CA THR A 30 -8.68 -7.58 -0.59
C THR A 30 -7.33 -7.10 -1.10
N ILE A 31 -7.04 -5.84 -0.82
CA ILE A 31 -5.74 -5.24 -1.15
C ILE A 31 -4.84 -5.37 0.07
N GLY A 32 -3.63 -5.90 -0.15
CA GLY A 32 -2.62 -5.99 0.90
C GLY A 32 -1.50 -5.00 0.64
N VAL A 33 -1.04 -4.35 1.69
CA VAL A 33 0.08 -3.40 1.61
C VAL A 33 1.08 -3.78 2.69
N ARG A 34 2.34 -3.84 2.32
CA ARG A 34 3.40 -4.15 3.29
C ARG A 34 4.65 -3.35 2.98
N ASP A 35 5.47 -3.17 4.03
CA ASP A 35 6.80 -2.62 3.89
C ASP A 35 7.73 -3.75 3.44
N ASP A 36 8.30 -3.61 2.27
CA ASP A 36 9.13 -4.67 1.69
C ASP A 36 10.41 -4.91 2.48
N LYS A 37 10.88 -3.93 3.23
CA LYS A 37 12.06 -4.10 4.09
C LYS A 37 11.76 -4.96 5.30
N ALA A 38 10.50 -5.01 5.71
CA ALA A 38 10.07 -5.81 6.85
C ALA A 38 9.24 -6.98 6.34
N ALA A 39 9.88 -7.91 5.64
CA ALA A 39 9.18 -8.98 4.94
C ALA A 39 8.34 -9.84 5.88
N SER A 40 8.70 -9.91 7.15
CA SER A 40 7.91 -10.64 8.14
C SER A 40 7.01 -9.72 8.96
N GLY A 41 6.92 -8.43 8.58
CA GLY A 41 6.08 -7.47 9.28
C GLY A 41 4.61 -7.63 8.91
N PRO A 42 3.75 -6.82 9.54
CA PRO A 42 2.32 -6.93 9.30
C PRO A 42 1.93 -6.50 7.89
N ILE A 43 0.83 -7.06 7.43
CA ILE A 43 0.23 -6.68 6.16
C ILE A 43 -1.04 -5.91 6.47
N LEU A 44 -1.17 -4.70 5.93
CA LEU A 44 -2.39 -3.91 6.06
C LEU A 44 -3.36 -4.35 4.98
N GLU A 45 -4.62 -4.53 5.34
CA GLU A 45 -5.62 -5.03 4.40
C GLU A 45 -6.72 -3.99 4.21
N PHE A 46 -7.12 -3.80 2.96
CA PHE A 46 -8.11 -2.81 2.58
C PHE A 46 -9.10 -3.42 1.59
N THR A 47 -10.34 -2.90 1.61
CA THR A 47 -11.30 -3.23 0.56
C THR A 47 -10.92 -2.49 -0.72
N THR A 48 -11.45 -2.94 -1.85
CA THR A 48 -11.20 -2.23 -3.12
C THR A 48 -11.74 -0.80 -3.06
N GLY A 49 -12.86 -0.57 -2.38
CA GLY A 49 -13.40 0.77 -2.22
C GLY A 49 -12.49 1.68 -1.41
N GLU A 50 -11.98 1.17 -0.29
CA GLU A 50 -11.02 1.93 0.52
C GLU A 50 -9.78 2.26 -0.27
N TRP A 51 -9.27 1.30 -1.03
CA TRP A 51 -8.08 1.49 -1.83
C TRP A 51 -8.31 2.55 -2.92
N SER A 52 -9.46 2.49 -3.60
CA SER A 52 -9.79 3.47 -4.63
C SER A 52 -9.89 4.88 -4.05
N ALA A 53 -10.50 5.02 -2.88
CA ALA A 53 -10.58 6.32 -2.20
C ALA A 53 -9.19 6.85 -1.84
N PHE A 54 -8.33 5.95 -1.36
CA PHE A 54 -6.96 6.33 -1.02
C PHE A 54 -6.22 6.83 -2.27
N LEU A 55 -6.34 6.11 -3.38
CA LEU A 55 -5.66 6.52 -4.61
C LEU A 55 -6.17 7.85 -5.13
N ALA A 56 -7.47 8.11 -5.00
CA ALA A 56 -8.03 9.41 -5.39
C ALA A 56 -7.43 10.52 -4.52
N GLY A 57 -7.29 10.29 -3.23
CA GLY A 57 -6.66 11.26 -2.34
C GLY A 57 -5.21 11.52 -2.70
N VAL A 58 -4.47 10.45 -3.04
CA VAL A 58 -3.08 10.57 -3.49
C VAL A 58 -3.01 11.44 -4.74
N THR A 59 -3.88 11.19 -5.71
CA THR A 59 -3.90 11.93 -6.97
C THR A 59 -4.21 13.41 -6.73
N ASP A 60 -5.06 13.71 -5.76
CA ASP A 60 -5.41 15.09 -5.42
C ASP A 60 -4.36 15.76 -4.52
N GLY A 61 -3.29 15.08 -4.20
CA GLY A 61 -2.22 15.65 -3.37
C GLY A 61 -2.54 15.76 -1.90
N GLU A 62 -3.55 15.04 -1.42
CA GLU A 62 -3.98 15.14 -0.02
C GLU A 62 -2.98 14.55 0.95
N PHE A 63 -2.15 13.61 0.50
CA PHE A 63 -1.27 12.83 1.37
C PHE A 63 0.21 13.08 1.08
N THR A 64 0.55 14.23 0.52
CA THR A 64 1.96 14.57 0.39
C THR A 64 2.56 14.79 1.77
N VAL A 65 3.86 14.61 1.89
CA VAL A 65 4.53 14.80 3.18
C VAL A 65 4.26 16.20 3.73
N GLY A 66 4.29 17.20 2.85
CA GLY A 66 4.00 18.58 3.26
C GLY A 66 2.59 18.75 3.81
N ARG A 67 1.60 18.17 3.12
CA ARG A 67 0.20 18.25 3.57
C ARG A 67 0.01 17.53 4.90
N LEU A 68 0.61 16.36 5.06
CA LEU A 68 0.49 15.62 6.31
C LEU A 68 1.12 16.38 7.47
N ARG A 69 2.23 17.06 7.23
CA ARG A 69 2.90 17.83 8.29
C ARG A 69 2.14 19.09 8.68
N SER A 70 1.38 19.67 7.76
CA SER A 70 0.63 20.89 8.05
C SER A 70 -0.71 20.61 8.69
N THR A 71 -1.10 19.35 8.79
CA THR A 71 -2.32 18.95 9.47
C THR A 71 -2.07 18.85 10.96
N SER A 72 -2.73 19.63 11.72
CA SER A 72 -2.52 19.62 13.19
C SER A 72 -3.86 19.54 13.90
#